data_9094125f807db59334b4dfee8bb88cda
#
_entry.id   9094125f807db59334b4dfee8bb88cda
#
_cell.length_a   1.000
_cell.length_b   1.000
_cell.length_c   1.000
_cell.angle_alpha   90.00
_cell.angle_beta   90.00
_cell.angle_gamma   90.00
#
_symmetry.space_group_name_H-M   'P 1'
#
loop_
_entity.id
_entity.type
_entity.pdbx_description
1 polymer ?
#
loop_
_entity_poly.entity_id
_entity_poly.type
_entity_poly.pdbx_seq_one_letter_code
_entity_poly.pdbx_strand_id
1 'polypeptide(L)'
;MTTATETTLLRQLRTMLDLTHTEIQVAETRITQARTDAVRRELSENAENGRIRAEAIEKAIRDLGGFPDTVGPFLGRAAAAVKALTEQAQPFDEALLGDLALENQLLDRARYIKALAVSAKHPEIQDLADRLITAHSATLHWLTTVLAEDALGGPAALQRTPMQAAAGTAVKLVNLPGQWSAQSVERVAELVRSAGPAVEDLRERARRASEITLKALGASRDGALKRAEDVVRREGAGDAADALHKARAAGGFVDADELPIEGYDELNQNDAVAAVKELDDPSDIRTIIAYEEMNKNRQRLVSAAQTRLAAIAQEVVGLS
;
A
#
# COMPACT_ATOMS: atom_id res chain seq x y z
N MET A 1 36.12 31.07 -1.16
CA MET A 1 34.89 31.71 -1.72
C MET A 1 34.06 30.62 -2.35
N THR A 2 32.88 30.38 -1.84
CA THR A 2 31.93 29.40 -2.38
C THR A 2 31.44 29.88 -3.75
N THR A 3 31.48 29.03 -4.76
CA THR A 3 30.99 29.38 -6.12
C THR A 3 29.47 29.44 -6.12
N ALA A 4 28.88 30.09 -7.13
CA ALA A 4 27.41 30.10 -7.29
C ALA A 4 26.84 28.66 -7.44
N THR A 5 27.61 27.76 -8.08
CA THR A 5 27.23 26.35 -8.22
C THR A 5 27.25 25.62 -6.87
N GLU A 6 28.27 25.82 -6.04
CA GLU A 6 28.34 25.22 -4.68
C GLU A 6 27.22 25.75 -3.77
N THR A 7 26.87 27.03 -3.85
CA THR A 7 25.73 27.58 -3.13
C THR A 7 24.42 26.91 -3.53
N THR A 8 24.24 26.66 -4.84
CA THR A 8 23.08 25.94 -5.37
C THR A 8 23.09 24.50 -4.92
N LEU A 9 24.23 23.80 -4.99
CA LEU A 9 24.41 22.42 -4.56
C LEU A 9 24.05 22.27 -3.08
N LEU A 10 24.55 23.15 -2.22
CA LEU A 10 24.25 23.15 -0.79
C LEU A 10 22.75 23.32 -0.51
N ARG A 11 22.08 24.24 -1.22
CA ARG A 11 20.64 24.43 -1.12
C ARG A 11 19.87 23.18 -1.54
N GLN A 12 20.28 22.52 -2.62
CA GLN A 12 19.62 21.30 -3.12
C GLN A 12 19.81 20.12 -2.15
N LEU A 13 20.98 19.98 -1.54
CA LEU A 13 21.24 18.97 -0.51
C LEU A 13 20.35 19.18 0.74
N ARG A 14 20.14 20.42 1.18
CA ARG A 14 19.22 20.73 2.29
C ARG A 14 17.79 20.32 1.96
N THR A 15 17.30 20.71 0.80
CA THR A 15 15.95 20.31 0.38
C THR A 15 15.83 18.80 0.20
N MET A 16 16.91 18.13 -0.27
CA MET A 16 16.97 16.67 -0.35
C MET A 16 16.84 16.04 1.03
N LEU A 17 17.53 16.57 2.03
CA LEU A 17 17.46 16.12 3.42
C LEU A 17 16.03 16.23 3.98
N ASP A 18 15.36 17.36 3.77
CA ASP A 18 13.98 17.58 4.23
C ASP A 18 13.01 16.57 3.61
N LEU A 19 13.14 16.32 2.31
CA LEU A 19 12.30 15.34 1.60
C LEU A 19 12.62 13.90 2.05
N THR A 20 13.89 13.56 2.32
CA THR A 20 14.28 12.26 2.85
C THR A 20 13.68 12.02 4.25
N HIS A 21 13.62 13.04 5.10
CA HIS A 21 12.90 12.91 6.38
C HIS A 21 11.39 12.67 6.19
N THR A 22 10.78 13.27 5.17
CA THR A 22 9.37 13.01 4.81
C THR A 22 9.20 11.58 4.30
N GLU A 23 10.09 11.08 3.44
CA GLU A 23 10.12 9.69 2.94
C GLU A 23 10.18 8.69 4.09
N ILE A 24 11.06 8.90 5.09
CA ILE A 24 11.17 8.03 6.27
C ILE A 24 9.81 7.94 7.00
N GLN A 25 9.13 9.07 7.22
CA GLN A 25 7.85 9.08 7.91
C GLN A 25 6.75 8.38 7.11
N VAL A 26 6.75 8.53 5.78
CA VAL A 26 5.85 7.79 4.89
C VAL A 26 6.12 6.29 5.01
N ALA A 27 7.39 5.86 4.92
CA ALA A 27 7.77 4.46 5.05
C ALA A 27 7.33 3.86 6.41
N GLU A 28 7.52 4.58 7.52
CA GLU A 28 7.06 4.17 8.86
C GLU A 28 5.53 4.02 8.92
N THR A 29 4.78 4.88 8.25
CA THR A 29 3.32 4.76 8.13
C THR A 29 2.93 3.51 7.36
N ARG A 30 3.62 3.20 6.24
CA ARG A 30 3.35 2.02 5.40
C ARG A 30 3.70 0.70 6.10
N ILE A 31 4.65 0.68 7.05
CA ILE A 31 4.95 -0.52 7.88
C ILE A 31 3.67 -1.04 8.57
N THR A 32 2.80 -0.15 9.05
CA THR A 32 1.55 -0.54 9.70
C THR A 32 0.51 -1.14 8.75
N GLN A 33 0.67 -0.90 7.45
CA GLN A 33 -0.19 -1.39 6.38
C GLN A 33 0.35 -2.67 5.72
N ALA A 34 1.55 -3.12 6.09
CA ALA A 34 2.16 -4.32 5.53
C ALA A 34 1.27 -5.55 5.70
N ARG A 35 0.99 -6.25 4.62
CA ARG A 35 0.12 -7.43 4.62
C ARG A 35 0.80 -8.65 5.22
N THR A 36 2.11 -8.80 5.00
CA THR A 36 2.89 -9.93 5.53
C THR A 36 4.07 -9.44 6.37
N ASP A 37 4.62 -10.32 7.21
CA ASP A 37 5.84 -10.03 7.97
C ASP A 37 7.08 -9.84 7.06
N ALA A 38 7.08 -10.44 5.87
CA ALA A 38 8.13 -10.21 4.88
C ALA A 38 8.09 -8.76 4.37
N VAL A 39 6.92 -8.27 3.95
CA VAL A 39 6.71 -6.88 3.51
C VAL A 39 7.00 -5.91 4.66
N ARG A 40 6.58 -6.25 5.89
CA ARG A 40 6.87 -5.42 7.07
C ARG A 40 8.37 -5.25 7.33
N ARG A 41 9.15 -6.34 7.22
CA ARG A 41 10.60 -6.28 7.37
C ARG A 41 11.25 -5.44 6.28
N GLU A 42 10.86 -5.64 5.03
CA GLU A 42 11.38 -4.87 3.89
C GLU A 42 11.11 -3.37 4.04
N LEU A 43 9.90 -2.98 4.43
CA LEU A 43 9.56 -1.59 4.72
C LEU A 43 10.35 -1.01 5.90
N SER A 44 10.58 -1.82 6.95
CA SER A 44 11.39 -1.42 8.11
C SER A 44 12.85 -1.20 7.72
N GLU A 45 13.42 -2.09 6.88
CA GLU A 45 14.76 -1.96 6.33
C GLU A 45 14.86 -0.73 5.42
N ASN A 46 13.84 -0.46 4.62
CA ASN A 46 13.80 0.73 3.76
C ASN A 46 13.75 2.03 4.57
N ALA A 47 12.98 2.08 5.66
CA ALA A 47 12.97 3.22 6.58
C ALA A 47 14.34 3.44 7.24
N GLU A 48 15.03 2.36 7.64
CA GLU A 48 16.38 2.45 8.20
C GLU A 48 17.40 2.92 7.15
N ASN A 49 17.33 2.39 5.93
CA ASN A 49 18.13 2.87 4.81
C ASN A 49 17.88 4.35 4.51
N GLY A 50 16.64 4.84 4.70
CA GLY A 50 16.29 6.24 4.64
C GLY A 50 17.07 7.08 5.65
N ARG A 51 17.19 6.63 6.90
CA ARG A 51 17.99 7.30 7.94
C ARG A 51 19.48 7.34 7.58
N ILE A 52 20.02 6.24 7.08
CA ILE A 52 21.42 6.19 6.59
C ILE A 52 21.63 7.18 5.44
N ARG A 53 20.65 7.29 4.52
CA ARG A 53 20.70 8.30 3.43
C ARG A 53 20.68 9.73 3.99
N ALA A 54 19.84 10.01 4.97
CA ALA A 54 19.77 11.33 5.62
C ALA A 54 21.13 11.70 6.26
N GLU A 55 21.75 10.80 7.02
CA GLU A 55 23.09 11.00 7.62
C GLU A 55 24.17 11.27 6.56
N ALA A 56 24.13 10.55 5.43
CA ALA A 56 25.07 10.76 4.33
C ALA A 56 24.88 12.14 3.66
N ILE A 57 23.62 12.60 3.50
CA ILE A 57 23.32 13.94 2.99
C ILE A 57 23.76 15.01 3.97
N GLU A 58 23.52 14.84 5.26
CA GLU A 58 24.01 15.75 6.31
C GLU A 58 25.53 15.86 6.30
N LYS A 59 26.22 14.73 6.15
CA LYS A 59 27.69 14.73 6.03
C LYS A 59 28.13 15.55 4.81
N ALA A 60 27.53 15.35 3.65
CA ALA A 60 27.83 16.11 2.44
C ALA A 60 27.59 17.62 2.61
N ILE A 61 26.53 18.02 3.34
CA ILE A 61 26.27 19.43 3.69
C ILE A 61 27.41 20.00 4.56
N ARG A 62 27.84 19.24 5.58
CA ARG A 62 28.96 19.67 6.46
C ARG A 62 30.28 19.77 5.71
N ASP A 63 30.58 18.82 4.84
CA ASP A 63 31.80 18.79 4.03
C ASP A 63 31.89 20.00 3.08
N LEU A 64 30.76 20.53 2.62
CA LEU A 64 30.67 21.79 1.87
C LEU A 64 30.72 23.05 2.76
N GLY A 65 30.97 22.90 4.05
CA GLY A 65 30.98 24.03 5.01
C GLY A 65 29.60 24.58 5.35
N GLY A 66 28.55 23.86 5.01
CA GLY A 66 27.17 24.19 5.38
C GLY A 66 26.77 23.62 6.73
N PHE A 67 25.66 24.15 7.27
CA PHE A 67 25.02 23.56 8.45
C PHE A 67 23.72 22.88 7.99
N PRO A 68 23.47 21.62 8.42
CA PRO A 68 22.16 21.04 8.29
C PRO A 68 21.15 21.91 9.05
N ASP A 69 20.02 22.24 8.42
CA ASP A 69 19.01 23.09 9.05
C ASP A 69 18.26 22.25 10.10
N THR A 70 18.62 22.40 11.38
CA THR A 70 18.08 21.62 12.49
C THR A 70 16.69 22.08 12.94
N VAL A 71 16.21 23.24 12.43
CA VAL A 71 14.89 23.81 12.77
C VAL A 71 13.78 23.25 11.88
N GLY A 72 14.11 22.84 10.64
CA GLY A 72 13.20 22.21 9.69
C GLY A 72 12.54 20.92 10.20
N PRO A 73 13.26 19.98 10.88
CA PRO A 73 12.70 18.72 11.33
C PRO A 73 11.53 18.88 12.33
N PHE A 74 11.48 19.94 13.12
CA PHE A 74 10.39 20.12 14.10
C PHE A 74 9.12 20.69 13.46
N LEU A 75 9.24 21.67 12.58
CA LEU A 75 8.12 22.18 11.78
C LEU A 75 7.67 21.17 10.72
N GLY A 76 8.63 20.41 10.15
CA GLY A 76 8.38 19.30 9.24
C GLY A 76 7.59 18.17 9.90
N ARG A 77 7.88 17.80 11.16
CA ARG A 77 7.11 16.77 11.90
C ARG A 77 5.66 17.19 12.12
N ALA A 78 5.38 18.46 12.45
CA ALA A 78 4.01 18.93 12.61
C ALA A 78 3.27 18.95 11.25
N ALA A 79 3.91 19.42 10.19
CA ALA A 79 3.35 19.41 8.83
C ALA A 79 3.17 17.98 8.31
N ALA A 80 4.11 17.08 8.59
CA ALA A 80 4.03 15.67 8.22
C ALA A 80 2.96 14.92 9.01
N ALA A 81 2.75 15.23 10.30
CA ALA A 81 1.64 14.67 11.06
C ALA A 81 0.28 15.11 10.50
N VAL A 82 0.14 16.37 10.10
CA VAL A 82 -1.07 16.88 9.42
C VAL A 82 -1.22 16.23 8.05
N LYS A 83 -0.12 16.08 7.28
CA LYS A 83 -0.12 15.39 5.99
C LYS A 83 -0.48 13.91 6.15
N ALA A 84 0.13 13.21 7.11
CA ALA A 84 -0.19 11.81 7.41
C ALA A 84 -1.66 11.60 7.81
N LEU A 85 -2.25 12.52 8.58
CA LEU A 85 -3.68 12.48 8.92
C LEU A 85 -4.56 12.75 7.69
N THR A 86 -4.15 13.65 6.81
CA THR A 86 -4.86 13.95 5.55
C THR A 86 -4.74 12.77 4.58
N GLU A 87 -3.58 12.15 4.47
CA GLU A 87 -3.34 10.98 3.62
C GLU A 87 -4.06 9.72 4.13
N GLN A 88 -4.21 9.55 5.45
CA GLN A 88 -5.03 8.46 6.01
C GLN A 88 -6.52 8.62 5.71
N ALA A 89 -6.98 9.84 5.41
CA ALA A 89 -8.35 10.12 4.99
C ALA A 89 -8.55 10.00 3.46
N GLN A 90 -7.47 9.90 2.68
CA GLN A 90 -7.53 9.73 1.22
C GLN A 90 -7.78 8.26 0.84
N PRO A 91 -8.40 8.00 -0.33
CA PRO A 91 -8.40 6.67 -0.93
C PRO A 91 -6.98 6.11 -1.03
N PHE A 92 -6.85 4.79 -0.95
CA PHE A 92 -5.54 4.12 -0.90
C PHE A 92 -4.67 4.38 -2.14
N ASP A 93 -5.28 4.37 -3.31
CA ASP A 93 -4.69 4.69 -4.60
C ASP A 93 -4.16 6.14 -4.64
N GLU A 94 -4.94 7.11 -4.17
CA GLU A 94 -4.51 8.51 -4.09
C GLU A 94 -3.32 8.71 -3.12
N ALA A 95 -3.32 7.99 -2.01
CA ALA A 95 -2.20 8.02 -1.06
C ALA A 95 -0.92 7.44 -1.68
N LEU A 96 -1.01 6.36 -2.46
CA LEU A 96 0.14 5.79 -3.20
C LEU A 96 0.62 6.70 -4.33
N LEU A 97 -0.29 7.38 -5.03
CA LEU A 97 0.06 8.39 -6.04
C LEU A 97 0.81 9.58 -5.39
N GLY A 98 0.45 9.95 -4.15
CA GLY A 98 1.17 10.93 -3.36
C GLY A 98 2.61 10.48 -3.02
N ASP A 99 2.78 9.22 -2.63
CA ASP A 99 4.09 8.62 -2.37
C ASP A 99 4.95 8.59 -3.65
N LEU A 100 4.36 8.21 -4.79
CA LEU A 100 5.03 8.25 -6.10
C LEU A 100 5.48 9.66 -6.48
N ALA A 101 4.67 10.68 -6.21
CA ALA A 101 5.04 12.07 -6.48
C ALA A 101 6.25 12.50 -5.63
N LEU A 102 6.31 12.11 -4.35
CA LEU A 102 7.45 12.36 -3.47
C LEU A 102 8.72 11.68 -4.00
N GLU A 103 8.63 10.40 -4.35
CA GLU A 103 9.76 9.61 -4.85
C GLU A 103 10.30 10.14 -6.19
N ASN A 104 9.42 10.56 -7.11
CA ASN A 104 9.85 11.24 -8.35
C ASN A 104 10.58 12.54 -8.05
N GLN A 105 10.09 13.33 -7.08
CA GLN A 105 10.76 14.57 -6.69
C GLN A 105 12.15 14.31 -6.09
N LEU A 106 12.31 13.26 -5.29
CA LEU A 106 13.59 12.82 -4.73
C LEU A 106 14.55 12.36 -5.83
N LEU A 107 14.07 11.53 -6.75
CA LEU A 107 14.87 11.02 -7.87
C LEU A 107 15.37 12.14 -8.79
N ASP A 108 14.51 13.05 -9.20
CA ASP A 108 14.89 14.14 -10.10
C ASP A 108 15.83 15.13 -9.41
N ARG A 109 15.64 15.35 -8.10
CA ARG A 109 16.57 16.15 -7.30
C ARG A 109 17.93 15.48 -7.17
N ALA A 110 18.00 14.17 -6.94
CA ALA A 110 19.26 13.42 -6.91
C ALA A 110 20.01 13.54 -8.26
N ARG A 111 19.30 13.43 -9.38
CA ARG A 111 19.87 13.65 -10.74
C ARG A 111 20.43 15.07 -10.90
N TYR A 112 19.68 16.07 -10.40
CA TYR A 112 20.14 17.47 -10.47
C TYR A 112 21.34 17.71 -9.55
N ILE A 113 21.37 17.16 -8.34
CA ILE A 113 22.52 17.19 -7.42
C ILE A 113 23.74 16.56 -8.10
N LYS A 114 23.59 15.42 -8.78
CA LYS A 114 24.67 14.80 -9.54
C LYS A 114 25.28 15.76 -10.58
N ALA A 115 24.43 16.39 -11.38
CA ALA A 115 24.87 17.34 -12.39
C ALA A 115 25.62 18.56 -11.79
N LEU A 116 25.12 19.08 -10.66
CA LEU A 116 25.80 20.17 -9.93
C LEU A 116 27.14 19.72 -9.35
N ALA A 117 27.20 18.50 -8.78
CA ALA A 117 28.40 17.92 -8.20
C ALA A 117 29.50 17.70 -9.28
N VAL A 118 29.10 17.24 -10.47
CA VAL A 118 30.03 17.15 -11.64
C VAL A 118 30.57 18.53 -12.00
N SER A 119 29.70 19.54 -12.12
CA SER A 119 30.09 20.90 -12.44
C SER A 119 31.00 21.54 -11.39
N ALA A 120 30.77 21.25 -10.12
CA ALA A 120 31.54 21.75 -8.99
C ALA A 120 32.77 20.88 -8.64
N LYS A 121 32.99 19.77 -9.37
CA LYS A 121 34.10 18.82 -9.17
C LYS A 121 34.14 18.18 -7.77
N HIS A 122 32.96 17.79 -7.25
CA HIS A 122 32.80 17.07 -5.99
C HIS A 122 32.47 15.58 -6.25
N PRO A 123 33.46 14.69 -6.46
CA PRO A 123 33.21 13.27 -6.79
C PRO A 123 32.48 12.52 -5.69
N GLU A 124 32.72 12.83 -4.42
CA GLU A 124 32.05 12.19 -3.28
C GLU A 124 30.54 12.47 -3.26
N ILE A 125 30.11 13.66 -3.70
CA ILE A 125 28.69 14.00 -3.82
C ILE A 125 28.09 13.38 -5.08
N GLN A 126 28.89 13.17 -6.14
CA GLN A 126 28.44 12.40 -7.31
C GLN A 126 28.10 10.96 -6.90
N ASP A 127 29.00 10.30 -6.16
CA ASP A 127 28.79 8.93 -5.65
C ASP A 127 27.56 8.85 -4.71
N LEU A 128 27.36 9.87 -3.87
CA LEU A 128 26.16 9.96 -3.04
C LEU A 128 24.91 10.06 -3.92
N ALA A 129 24.92 10.96 -4.90
CA ALA A 129 23.80 11.15 -5.80
C ALA A 129 23.46 9.88 -6.59
N ASP A 130 24.44 9.09 -7.03
CA ASP A 130 24.24 7.82 -7.71
C ASP A 130 23.54 6.78 -6.81
N ARG A 131 23.93 6.70 -5.55
CA ARG A 131 23.25 5.83 -4.58
C ARG A 131 21.82 6.27 -4.34
N LEU A 132 21.56 7.59 -4.25
CA LEU A 132 20.22 8.14 -4.10
C LEU A 132 19.36 7.84 -5.34
N ILE A 133 19.87 8.01 -6.55
CA ILE A 133 19.18 7.68 -7.80
C ILE A 133 18.77 6.21 -7.82
N THR A 134 19.71 5.30 -7.46
CA THR A 134 19.43 3.86 -7.42
C THR A 134 18.33 3.53 -6.43
N ALA A 135 18.41 4.08 -5.21
CA ALA A 135 17.43 3.83 -4.15
C ALA A 135 16.03 4.31 -4.54
N HIS A 136 15.91 5.57 -4.97
CA HIS A 136 14.60 6.14 -5.33
C HIS A 136 14.01 5.50 -6.59
N SER A 137 14.83 5.08 -7.56
CA SER A 137 14.36 4.31 -8.72
C SER A 137 13.75 2.97 -8.29
N ALA A 138 14.36 2.26 -7.34
CA ALA A 138 13.84 1.01 -6.82
C ALA A 138 12.50 1.21 -6.07
N THR A 139 12.41 2.26 -5.24
CA THR A 139 11.16 2.59 -4.53
C THR A 139 10.03 2.96 -5.49
N LEU A 140 10.32 3.75 -6.54
CA LEU A 140 9.34 4.06 -7.59
C LEU A 140 8.82 2.80 -8.29
N HIS A 141 9.71 1.89 -8.66
CA HIS A 141 9.33 0.63 -9.27
C HIS A 141 8.40 -0.17 -8.35
N TRP A 142 8.75 -0.30 -7.07
CA TRP A 142 7.94 -1.00 -6.08
C TRP A 142 6.57 -0.36 -5.87
N LEU A 143 6.49 0.96 -5.68
CA LEU A 143 5.21 1.68 -5.51
C LEU A 143 4.31 1.56 -6.74
N THR A 144 4.88 1.64 -7.95
CA THR A 144 4.13 1.45 -9.19
C THR A 144 3.56 0.04 -9.28
N THR A 145 4.33 -0.97 -8.86
CA THR A 145 3.87 -2.36 -8.79
C THR A 145 2.70 -2.50 -7.81
N VAL A 146 2.82 -1.94 -6.59
CA VAL A 146 1.76 -2.01 -5.57
C VAL A 146 0.47 -1.31 -6.05
N LEU A 147 0.60 -0.17 -6.73
CA LEU A 147 -0.55 0.54 -7.30
C LEU A 147 -1.22 -0.28 -8.42
N ALA A 148 -0.43 -0.95 -9.28
CA ALA A 148 -0.95 -1.83 -10.30
C ALA A 148 -1.63 -3.08 -9.72
N GLU A 149 -1.07 -3.68 -8.66
CA GLU A 149 -1.71 -4.77 -7.90
C GLU A 149 -3.08 -4.33 -7.35
N ASP A 150 -3.18 -3.12 -6.78
CA ASP A 150 -4.44 -2.58 -6.27
C ASP A 150 -5.45 -2.34 -7.40
N ALA A 151 -5.01 -1.82 -8.54
CA ALA A 151 -5.83 -1.60 -9.74
C ALA A 151 -6.37 -2.91 -10.33
N LEU A 152 -5.58 -3.98 -10.30
CA LEU A 152 -6.01 -5.35 -10.66
C LEU A 152 -6.96 -5.97 -9.63
N GLY A 153 -7.32 -5.20 -8.60
CA GLY A 153 -8.30 -5.53 -7.56
C GLY A 153 -7.71 -6.13 -6.29
N GLY A 154 -6.38 -6.03 -6.09
CA GLY A 154 -5.69 -6.53 -4.89
C GLY A 154 -5.96 -8.00 -4.55
N PRO A 155 -5.43 -8.53 -3.48
CA PRO A 155 -4.73 -7.84 -2.42
C PRO A 155 -3.30 -7.45 -2.80
N ALA A 156 -3.00 -6.16 -2.71
CA ALA A 156 -1.64 -5.66 -2.85
C ALA A 156 -0.76 -6.01 -1.64
N ALA A 157 0.53 -5.79 -1.75
CA ALA A 157 1.48 -5.97 -0.65
C ALA A 157 1.13 -5.13 0.59
N LEU A 158 0.38 -4.03 0.41
CA LEU A 158 -0.14 -3.18 1.47
C LEU A 158 -1.64 -3.38 1.67
N GLN A 159 -2.09 -3.26 2.91
CA GLN A 159 -3.50 -3.28 3.29
C GLN A 159 -4.07 -1.86 3.37
N ARG A 160 -5.30 -1.70 2.93
CA ARG A 160 -6.05 -0.46 3.17
C ARG A 160 -6.35 -0.30 4.66
N THR A 161 -6.15 0.90 5.19
CA THR A 161 -6.65 1.18 6.55
C THR A 161 -8.19 1.15 6.57
N PRO A 162 -8.82 0.93 7.73
CA PRO A 162 -10.28 0.99 7.84
C PRO A 162 -10.87 2.30 7.31
N MET A 163 -10.17 3.42 7.48
CA MET A 163 -10.58 4.74 6.99
C MET A 163 -10.47 4.82 5.46
N GLN A 164 -9.40 4.32 4.87
CA GLN A 164 -9.23 4.25 3.41
C GLN A 164 -10.25 3.31 2.75
N ALA A 165 -10.58 2.20 3.41
CA ALA A 165 -11.62 1.29 2.95
C ALA A 165 -13.00 1.97 2.93
N ALA A 166 -13.32 2.77 3.96
CA ALA A 166 -14.54 3.55 4.03
C ALA A 166 -14.60 4.65 2.94
N ALA A 167 -13.50 5.39 2.73
CA ALA A 167 -13.39 6.42 1.69
C ALA A 167 -13.55 5.83 0.29
N GLY A 168 -12.91 4.70 -0.01
CA GLY A 168 -13.06 4.01 -1.30
C GLY A 168 -14.49 3.51 -1.57
N THR A 169 -15.22 3.13 -0.51
CA THR A 169 -16.64 2.75 -0.62
C THR A 169 -17.51 3.97 -0.92
N ALA A 170 -17.25 5.11 -0.30
CA ALA A 170 -17.99 6.35 -0.54
C ALA A 170 -17.81 6.84 -1.99
N VAL A 171 -16.60 6.78 -2.55
CA VAL A 171 -16.31 7.14 -3.96
C VAL A 171 -17.04 6.21 -4.93
N LYS A 172 -17.07 4.91 -4.66
CA LYS A 172 -17.83 3.94 -5.49
C LYS A 172 -19.34 4.21 -5.47
N LEU A 173 -19.89 4.65 -4.33
CA LEU A 173 -21.31 5.00 -4.20
C LEU A 173 -21.68 6.27 -4.96
N VAL A 174 -20.76 7.26 -5.05
CA VAL A 174 -20.99 8.51 -5.80
C VAL A 174 -20.96 8.27 -7.31
N ASN A 175 -20.23 7.26 -7.78
CA ASN A 175 -20.09 6.93 -9.21
C ASN A 175 -21.14 5.92 -9.72
N LEU A 176 -22.12 5.51 -8.91
CA LEU A 176 -23.25 4.71 -9.38
C LEU A 176 -24.23 5.57 -10.21
N PRO A 177 -24.75 5.05 -11.34
CA PRO A 177 -25.69 5.81 -12.18
C PRO A 177 -26.93 6.25 -11.41
N GLY A 178 -27.31 7.49 -11.59
CA GLY A 178 -28.25 8.36 -10.89
C GLY A 178 -29.67 7.89 -10.55
N GLN A 179 -29.83 6.74 -9.88
CA GLN A 179 -31.14 6.31 -9.33
C GLN A 179 -31.20 6.27 -7.79
N TRP A 180 -30.14 6.74 -7.11
CA TRP A 180 -30.13 6.80 -5.64
C TRP A 180 -30.35 8.24 -5.18
N SER A 181 -31.44 8.45 -4.46
CA SER A 181 -31.89 9.76 -4.00
C SER A 181 -30.89 10.42 -3.03
N ALA A 182 -30.83 11.75 -3.03
CA ALA A 182 -30.01 12.56 -2.12
C ALA A 182 -30.13 12.18 -0.62
N GLN A 183 -31.26 11.59 -0.22
CA GLN A 183 -31.50 11.08 1.14
C GLN A 183 -30.60 9.90 1.54
N SER A 184 -30.08 9.12 0.56
CA SER A 184 -29.17 8.01 0.86
C SER A 184 -27.75 8.51 1.17
N VAL A 185 -27.33 9.57 0.51
CA VAL A 185 -26.02 10.21 0.71
C VAL A 185 -25.96 10.93 2.08
N GLU A 186 -27.06 11.60 2.48
CA GLU A 186 -27.14 12.22 3.81
C GLU A 186 -27.10 11.20 4.95
N ARG A 187 -27.77 10.06 4.81
CA ARG A 187 -27.74 8.99 5.82
C ARG A 187 -26.35 8.34 5.97
N VAL A 188 -25.63 8.16 4.87
CA VAL A 188 -24.24 7.64 4.92
C VAL A 188 -23.30 8.68 5.53
N ALA A 189 -23.45 9.97 5.21
CA ALA A 189 -22.69 11.06 5.81
C ALA A 189 -23.00 11.24 7.32
N GLU A 190 -24.23 10.98 7.75
CA GLU A 190 -24.65 11.00 9.15
C GLU A 190 -24.10 9.79 9.92
N LEU A 191 -24.10 8.61 9.31
CA LEU A 191 -23.48 7.38 9.85
C LEU A 191 -21.95 7.54 10.03
N VAL A 192 -21.27 8.17 9.10
CA VAL A 192 -19.82 8.45 9.19
C VAL A 192 -19.55 9.52 10.26
N ARG A 193 -20.39 10.55 10.39
CA ARG A 193 -20.27 11.58 11.43
C ARG A 193 -20.59 11.06 12.84
N SER A 194 -21.58 10.17 12.98
CA SER A 194 -21.95 9.58 14.27
C SER A 194 -21.03 8.44 14.73
N ALA A 195 -20.17 7.89 13.84
CA ALA A 195 -19.22 6.84 14.16
C ALA A 195 -17.94 7.33 14.88
N GLY A 196 -17.70 8.64 14.95
CA GLY A 196 -16.50 9.22 15.53
C GLY A 196 -16.20 8.78 16.99
N PRO A 197 -17.14 8.85 17.93
CA PRO A 197 -16.91 8.41 19.32
C PRO A 197 -16.98 6.89 19.52
N ALA A 198 -17.74 6.19 18.66
CA ALA A 198 -17.91 4.74 18.76
C ALA A 198 -16.71 3.93 18.23
N VAL A 199 -15.88 4.53 17.40
CA VAL A 199 -14.69 3.89 16.81
C VAL A 199 -13.59 3.69 17.84
N GLU A 200 -13.43 4.59 18.80
CA GLU A 200 -12.44 4.48 19.88
C GLU A 200 -12.80 3.36 20.87
N ASP A 201 -14.06 3.27 21.25
CA ASP A 201 -14.60 2.23 22.13
C ASP A 201 -14.66 0.84 21.45
N LEU A 202 -14.91 0.83 20.13
CA LEU A 202 -14.87 -0.38 19.29
C LEU A 202 -13.43 -0.89 19.10
N ARG A 203 -12.45 0.02 19.02
CA ARG A 203 -11.02 -0.32 18.91
C ARG A 203 -10.48 -1.00 20.15
N GLU A 204 -10.96 -0.59 21.34
CA GLU A 204 -10.57 -1.18 22.60
C GLU A 204 -11.28 -2.53 22.84
N ARG A 205 -12.52 -2.66 22.40
CA ARG A 205 -13.27 -3.93 22.41
C ARG A 205 -12.81 -4.90 21.34
N ALA A 206 -12.46 -4.44 20.15
CA ALA A 206 -11.92 -5.26 19.07
C ALA A 206 -10.53 -5.84 19.40
N ARG A 207 -9.70 -5.15 20.19
CA ARG A 207 -8.45 -5.70 20.69
C ARG A 207 -8.63 -6.89 21.66
N ARG A 208 -9.76 -6.97 22.34
CA ARG A 208 -10.05 -8.05 23.34
C ARG A 208 -10.91 -9.17 22.76
N ALA A 209 -11.55 -8.98 21.60
CA ALA A 209 -12.48 -9.95 21.02
C ALA A 209 -12.05 -10.43 19.60
N SER A 210 -10.81 -10.18 19.18
CA SER A 210 -10.44 -10.08 17.76
C SER A 210 -10.31 -11.38 16.97
N GLU A 211 -10.29 -12.56 17.55
CA GLU A 211 -10.18 -13.79 16.76
C GLU A 211 -11.46 -14.61 16.63
N ILE A 212 -12.28 -14.62 17.68
CA ILE A 212 -13.47 -15.48 17.72
C ILE A 212 -14.69 -14.78 17.10
N THR A 213 -14.80 -13.44 17.27
CA THR A 213 -15.96 -12.68 16.81
C THR A 213 -15.94 -12.41 15.29
N LEU A 214 -14.77 -12.24 14.70
CA LEU A 214 -14.64 -12.08 13.23
C LEU A 214 -14.97 -13.37 12.49
N LYS A 215 -14.55 -14.55 13.00
CA LYS A 215 -14.93 -15.84 12.44
C LYS A 215 -16.44 -16.11 12.57
N ALA A 216 -17.04 -15.78 13.69
CA ALA A 216 -18.47 -15.98 13.93
C ALA A 216 -19.36 -15.04 13.12
N LEU A 217 -18.98 -13.77 12.94
CA LEU A 217 -19.68 -12.81 12.09
C LEU A 217 -19.47 -13.11 10.60
N GLY A 218 -18.28 -13.61 10.23
CA GLY A 218 -17.95 -14.06 8.87
C GLY A 218 -18.82 -15.25 8.49
N ALA A 219 -18.88 -16.30 9.31
CA ALA A 219 -19.65 -17.50 9.03
C ALA A 219 -21.17 -17.25 8.89
N SER A 220 -21.74 -16.32 9.67
CA SER A 220 -23.15 -15.95 9.53
C SER A 220 -23.44 -15.14 8.26
N ARG A 221 -22.51 -14.29 7.86
CA ARG A 221 -22.59 -13.48 6.63
C ARG A 221 -22.38 -14.34 5.38
N ASP A 222 -21.43 -15.27 5.43
CA ASP A 222 -21.16 -16.21 4.35
C ASP A 222 -22.36 -17.11 4.08
N GLY A 223 -22.93 -17.73 5.09
CA GLY A 223 -24.12 -18.56 4.95
C GLY A 223 -25.33 -17.79 4.42
N ALA A 224 -25.42 -16.48 4.64
CA ALA A 224 -26.47 -15.64 4.07
C ALA A 224 -26.17 -15.32 2.59
N LEU A 225 -24.92 -15.00 2.25
CA LEU A 225 -24.50 -14.71 0.89
C LEU A 225 -24.55 -15.94 -0.01
N LYS A 226 -24.15 -17.12 0.48
CA LYS A 226 -24.24 -18.39 -0.25
C LYS A 226 -25.69 -18.75 -0.55
N ARG A 227 -26.59 -18.61 0.44
CA ARG A 227 -28.04 -18.84 0.23
C ARG A 227 -28.64 -17.84 -0.77
N ALA A 228 -28.23 -16.58 -0.72
CA ALA A 228 -28.66 -15.58 -1.69
C ALA A 228 -28.16 -15.92 -3.11
N GLU A 229 -26.92 -16.34 -3.26
CA GLU A 229 -26.34 -16.82 -4.52
C GLU A 229 -27.13 -18.01 -5.08
N ASP A 230 -27.42 -19.03 -4.24
CA ASP A 230 -28.18 -20.21 -4.63
C ASP A 230 -29.61 -19.88 -5.07
N VAL A 231 -30.31 -18.97 -4.36
CA VAL A 231 -31.68 -18.53 -4.72
C VAL A 231 -31.66 -17.79 -6.06
N VAL A 232 -30.74 -16.82 -6.22
CA VAL A 232 -30.64 -16.00 -7.43
C VAL A 232 -30.27 -16.86 -8.64
N ARG A 233 -29.40 -17.86 -8.45
CA ARG A 233 -29.04 -18.83 -9.50
C ARG A 233 -30.22 -19.71 -9.91
N ARG A 234 -31.05 -20.17 -8.97
CA ARG A 234 -32.27 -20.93 -9.24
C ARG A 234 -33.33 -20.10 -9.94
N GLU A 235 -33.41 -18.82 -9.70
CA GLU A 235 -34.31 -17.90 -10.37
C GLU A 235 -33.84 -17.47 -11.76
N GLY A 236 -32.68 -17.98 -12.24
CA GLY A 236 -32.18 -17.72 -13.58
C GLY A 236 -31.42 -16.38 -13.74
N ALA A 237 -31.15 -15.67 -12.65
CA ALA A 237 -30.37 -14.42 -12.66
C ALA A 237 -28.88 -14.69 -12.51
N GLY A 238 -28.26 -15.34 -13.52
CA GLY A 238 -26.86 -15.79 -13.50
C GLY A 238 -25.87 -14.66 -13.17
N ASP A 239 -26.00 -13.49 -13.80
CA ASP A 239 -25.10 -12.35 -13.57
C ASP A 239 -25.10 -11.88 -12.10
N ALA A 240 -26.26 -11.93 -11.43
CA ALA A 240 -26.36 -11.56 -10.02
C ALA A 240 -25.78 -12.65 -9.10
N ALA A 241 -25.93 -13.93 -9.47
CA ALA A 241 -25.29 -15.04 -8.76
C ALA A 241 -23.76 -14.96 -8.86
N ASP A 242 -23.23 -14.65 -10.04
CA ASP A 242 -21.79 -14.48 -10.27
C ASP A 242 -21.22 -13.26 -9.51
N ALA A 243 -21.99 -12.17 -9.40
CA ALA A 243 -21.59 -11.02 -8.59
C ALA A 243 -21.54 -11.35 -7.09
N LEU A 244 -22.49 -12.16 -6.58
CA LEU A 244 -22.48 -12.65 -5.20
C LEU A 244 -21.32 -13.62 -4.94
N HIS A 245 -21.05 -14.53 -5.87
CA HIS A 245 -19.90 -15.43 -5.81
C HIS A 245 -18.58 -14.65 -5.76
N LYS A 246 -18.38 -13.69 -6.66
CA LYS A 246 -17.19 -12.82 -6.65
C LYS A 246 -17.05 -12.06 -5.32
N ALA A 247 -18.15 -11.61 -4.73
CA ALA A 247 -18.11 -10.94 -3.43
C ALA A 247 -17.70 -11.89 -2.28
N ARG A 248 -18.13 -13.16 -2.34
CA ARG A 248 -17.70 -14.21 -1.38
C ARG A 248 -16.21 -14.53 -1.59
N ALA A 249 -15.80 -14.75 -2.83
CA ALA A 249 -14.42 -15.05 -3.19
C ALA A 249 -13.46 -13.95 -2.73
N ALA A 250 -13.82 -12.69 -2.97
CA ALA A 250 -13.01 -11.54 -2.53
C ALA A 250 -12.89 -11.42 -1.00
N GLY A 251 -13.84 -11.98 -0.25
CA GLY A 251 -13.80 -12.05 1.21
C GLY A 251 -13.15 -13.32 1.78
N GLY A 252 -12.74 -14.26 0.94
CA GLY A 252 -12.22 -15.57 1.36
C GLY A 252 -13.29 -16.52 1.90
N PHE A 253 -14.58 -16.24 1.63
CA PHE A 253 -15.75 -17.00 2.11
C PHE A 253 -16.24 -18.05 1.10
N VAL A 254 -15.33 -18.60 0.30
CA VAL A 254 -15.61 -19.72 -0.61
C VAL A 254 -15.22 -21.02 0.03
N ASP A 255 -15.87 -22.11 -0.37
CA ASP A 255 -15.46 -23.46 0.06
C ASP A 255 -14.19 -23.88 -0.72
N ALA A 256 -13.45 -24.88 -0.20
CA ALA A 256 -12.20 -25.31 -0.82
C ALA A 256 -12.37 -25.88 -2.24
N ASP A 257 -13.53 -26.45 -2.52
CA ASP A 257 -13.93 -26.99 -3.82
C ASP A 257 -14.37 -25.91 -4.84
N GLU A 258 -14.60 -24.68 -4.36
CA GLU A 258 -14.89 -23.50 -5.20
C GLU A 258 -13.60 -22.75 -5.60
N LEU A 259 -12.42 -23.19 -5.12
CA LEU A 259 -11.13 -22.54 -5.41
C LEU A 259 -10.64 -22.87 -6.84
N PRO A 260 -9.86 -21.99 -7.46
CA PRO A 260 -9.36 -22.17 -8.83
C PRO A 260 -8.31 -23.30 -8.96
N ILE A 261 -7.86 -23.88 -7.84
CA ILE A 261 -6.92 -25.01 -7.79
C ILE A 261 -7.66 -26.25 -7.29
N GLU A 262 -7.79 -27.26 -8.15
CA GLU A 262 -8.48 -28.49 -7.82
C GLU A 262 -7.79 -29.23 -6.65
N GLY A 263 -8.59 -29.72 -5.70
CA GLY A 263 -8.10 -30.43 -4.52
C GLY A 263 -7.22 -29.59 -3.59
N TYR A 264 -7.35 -28.26 -3.64
CA TYR A 264 -6.50 -27.31 -2.93
C TYR A 264 -6.32 -27.62 -1.44
N ASP A 265 -7.37 -28.05 -0.77
CA ASP A 265 -7.36 -28.30 0.67
C ASP A 265 -6.51 -29.52 1.07
N GLU A 266 -6.33 -30.46 0.15
CA GLU A 266 -5.52 -31.66 0.31
C GLU A 266 -4.03 -31.41 -0.01
N LEU A 267 -3.71 -30.30 -0.69
CA LEU A 267 -2.35 -29.97 -1.08
C LEU A 267 -1.48 -29.63 0.13
N ASN A 268 -0.29 -30.24 0.16
CA ASN A 268 0.75 -29.78 1.08
C ASN A 268 1.24 -28.37 0.66
N GLN A 269 1.98 -27.72 1.55
CA GLN A 269 2.40 -26.33 1.34
C GLN A 269 3.26 -26.14 0.08
N ASN A 270 4.11 -27.10 -0.27
CA ASN A 270 5.00 -26.96 -1.43
C ASN A 270 4.23 -27.12 -2.73
N ASP A 271 3.30 -28.09 -2.81
CA ASP A 271 2.47 -28.31 -3.99
C ASP A 271 1.49 -27.16 -4.20
N ALA A 272 0.90 -26.64 -3.11
CA ALA A 272 0.04 -25.47 -3.18
C ALA A 272 0.80 -24.21 -3.67
N VAL A 273 2.05 -23.99 -3.22
CA VAL A 273 2.91 -22.91 -3.72
C VAL A 273 3.24 -23.10 -5.20
N ALA A 274 3.49 -24.32 -5.65
CA ALA A 274 3.74 -24.60 -7.06
C ALA A 274 2.50 -24.28 -7.91
N ALA A 275 1.33 -24.76 -7.49
CA ALA A 275 0.07 -24.53 -8.20
C ALA A 275 -0.29 -23.02 -8.29
N VAL A 276 -0.07 -22.26 -7.22
CA VAL A 276 -0.33 -20.80 -7.23
C VAL A 276 0.57 -20.05 -8.22
N LYS A 277 1.80 -20.49 -8.44
CA LYS A 277 2.73 -19.86 -9.39
C LYS A 277 2.29 -20.00 -10.84
N GLU A 278 1.49 -21.01 -11.15
CA GLU A 278 0.95 -21.26 -12.49
C GLU A 278 -0.34 -20.51 -12.79
N LEU A 279 -0.90 -19.78 -11.80
CA LEU A 279 -2.11 -18.97 -12.01
C LEU A 279 -1.76 -17.70 -12.80
N ASP A 280 -2.56 -17.41 -13.82
CA ASP A 280 -2.40 -16.24 -14.69
C ASP A 280 -3.49 -15.17 -14.44
N ASP A 281 -4.62 -15.57 -13.86
CA ASP A 281 -5.72 -14.63 -13.56
C ASP A 281 -5.50 -13.98 -12.17
N PRO A 282 -5.34 -12.66 -12.12
CA PRO A 282 -5.26 -11.93 -10.84
C PRO A 282 -6.44 -12.21 -9.90
N SER A 283 -7.63 -12.50 -10.45
CA SER A 283 -8.84 -12.82 -9.67
C SER A 283 -8.68 -14.13 -8.89
N ASP A 284 -8.11 -15.16 -9.55
CA ASP A 284 -7.86 -16.46 -8.97
C ASP A 284 -6.82 -16.37 -7.84
N ILE A 285 -5.73 -15.64 -8.09
CA ILE A 285 -4.68 -15.41 -7.09
C ILE A 285 -5.24 -14.71 -5.86
N ARG A 286 -6.11 -13.70 -6.05
CA ARG A 286 -6.76 -12.98 -4.95
C ARG A 286 -7.66 -13.88 -4.13
N THR A 287 -8.42 -14.75 -4.79
CA THR A 287 -9.30 -15.71 -4.14
C THR A 287 -8.50 -16.64 -3.23
N ILE A 288 -7.36 -17.16 -3.71
CA ILE A 288 -6.45 -17.98 -2.91
C ILE A 288 -5.89 -17.21 -1.71
N ILE A 289 -5.44 -15.96 -1.88
CA ILE A 289 -4.92 -15.16 -0.78
C ILE A 289 -6.01 -14.92 0.28
N ALA A 290 -7.19 -14.48 -0.15
CA ALA A 290 -8.31 -14.23 0.75
C ALA A 290 -8.73 -15.51 1.51
N TYR A 291 -8.79 -16.63 0.83
CA TYR A 291 -9.08 -17.93 1.45
C TYR A 291 -8.03 -18.31 2.51
N GLU A 292 -6.74 -18.17 2.20
CA GLU A 292 -5.67 -18.47 3.15
C GLU A 292 -5.72 -17.57 4.39
N GLU A 293 -5.92 -16.27 4.21
CA GLU A 293 -6.01 -15.31 5.31
C GLU A 293 -7.17 -15.62 6.27
N MET A 294 -8.27 -16.18 5.74
CA MET A 294 -9.45 -16.55 6.54
C MET A 294 -9.35 -17.96 7.16
N ASN A 295 -8.56 -18.87 6.58
CA ASN A 295 -8.52 -20.29 6.97
C ASN A 295 -7.16 -20.74 7.52
N LYS A 296 -6.30 -21.28 6.68
CA LYS A 296 -5.03 -21.92 7.08
C LYS A 296 -3.90 -20.93 7.36
N ASN A 297 -4.00 -19.73 6.79
CA ASN A 297 -3.02 -18.65 6.92
C ASN A 297 -1.56 -19.08 6.70
N ARG A 298 -1.33 -19.89 5.65
CA ARG A 298 0.00 -20.39 5.28
C ARG A 298 0.85 -19.26 4.71
N GLN A 299 1.57 -18.55 5.53
CA GLN A 299 2.31 -17.31 5.19
C GLN A 299 3.22 -17.47 3.96
N ARG A 300 3.89 -18.63 3.80
CA ARG A 300 4.75 -18.89 2.64
C ARG A 300 3.95 -18.95 1.33
N LEU A 301 2.73 -19.46 1.38
CA LEU A 301 1.84 -19.53 0.24
C LEU A 301 1.27 -18.15 -0.10
N VAL A 302 0.81 -17.40 0.90
CA VAL A 302 0.36 -16.02 0.73
C VAL A 302 1.47 -15.18 0.10
N SER A 303 2.71 -15.30 0.56
CA SER A 303 3.86 -14.59 -0.04
C SER A 303 4.13 -15.02 -1.50
N ALA A 304 4.01 -16.31 -1.83
CA ALA A 304 4.18 -16.77 -3.20
C ALA A 304 3.07 -16.25 -4.14
N ALA A 305 1.83 -16.23 -3.66
CA ALA A 305 0.69 -15.67 -4.39
C ALA A 305 0.86 -14.15 -4.61
N GLN A 306 1.31 -13.41 -3.61
CA GLN A 306 1.64 -11.98 -3.75
C GLN A 306 2.75 -11.76 -4.77
N THR A 307 3.81 -12.56 -4.75
CA THR A 307 4.91 -12.48 -5.73
C THR A 307 4.39 -12.73 -7.16
N ARG A 308 3.49 -13.69 -7.35
CA ARG A 308 2.87 -13.95 -8.66
C ARG A 308 2.01 -12.78 -9.12
N LEU A 309 1.17 -12.24 -8.24
CA LEU A 309 0.35 -11.06 -8.54
C LEU A 309 1.22 -9.85 -8.91
N ALA A 310 2.30 -9.61 -8.16
CA ALA A 310 3.26 -8.56 -8.45
C ALA A 310 3.91 -8.72 -9.84
N ALA A 311 4.29 -9.96 -10.20
CA ALA A 311 4.86 -10.24 -11.52
C ALA A 311 3.87 -9.90 -12.66
N ILE A 312 2.60 -10.30 -12.52
CA ILE A 312 1.55 -9.94 -13.50
C ILE A 312 1.34 -8.41 -13.53
N ALA A 313 1.32 -7.75 -12.36
CA ALA A 313 1.15 -6.31 -12.29
C ALA A 313 2.31 -5.57 -13.00
N GLN A 314 3.55 -6.02 -12.80
CA GLN A 314 4.74 -5.46 -13.47
C GLN A 314 4.67 -5.64 -14.99
N GLU A 315 4.23 -6.79 -15.46
CA GLU A 315 4.03 -7.05 -16.88
C GLU A 315 2.99 -6.09 -17.49
N VAL A 316 1.84 -5.92 -16.82
CA VAL A 316 0.76 -5.02 -17.27
C VAL A 316 1.22 -3.57 -17.39
N VAL A 317 2.06 -3.08 -16.48
CA VAL A 317 2.56 -1.69 -16.50
C VAL A 317 3.89 -1.52 -17.20
N GLY A 318 4.43 -2.58 -17.84
CA GLY A 318 5.66 -2.53 -18.63
C GLY A 318 6.93 -2.33 -17.81
N LEU A 319 6.98 -2.88 -16.61
CA LEU A 319 8.13 -2.86 -15.69
C LEU A 319 8.93 -4.17 -15.70
N SER A 320 8.60 -5.13 -16.56
CA SER A 320 9.27 -6.43 -16.71
C SER A 320 10.52 -6.35 -17.59
#